data_f095c016e06f1d627e2810ff74a3d9e0
#
_entry.id   f095c016e06f1d627e2810ff74a3d9e0
#
_cell.length_a   1.000
_cell.length_b   1.000
_cell.length_c   1.000
_cell.angle_alpha   90.00
_cell.angle_beta   90.00
_cell.angle_gamma   90.00
#
_symmetry.space_group_name_H-M   'P 1'
#
loop_
_entity.id
_entity.type
_entity.pdbx_description
1 polymer ?
#
loop_
_entity_poly.entity_id
_entity_poly.type
_entity_poly.pdbx_seq_one_letter_code
_entity_poly.pdbx_strand_id
1 'polypeptide(L)'
;ITWCDRAFTMDDEEHIISSSLLFICTDNHELNDTLYELGKKHRVWTNRSDDPSACSFTVPSSLELGDLHIAISANNVGPRINRLVRQDMMNRYGQLQKAMPRLKIFREEVKLLLPTPEARQKFWRDNLTVETFEAILKGEWMIIEEKLNHAISGIRSKS
;
A
#
# COMPACT_ATOMS: atom_id res chain seq x y z
N ILE A 1 0.90 -2.69 -20.79
CA ILE A 1 2.34 -3.03 -20.74
C ILE A 1 2.72 -3.58 -22.10
N THR A 2 3.74 -2.99 -22.73
CA THR A 2 4.33 -3.51 -23.97
C THR A 2 5.55 -4.34 -23.60
N TRP A 3 5.64 -5.56 -24.12
CA TRP A 3 6.76 -6.46 -23.94
C TRP A 3 7.64 -6.46 -25.19
N CYS A 4 8.94 -6.25 -25.04
CA CYS A 4 9.94 -6.35 -26.09
C CYS A 4 10.90 -7.50 -25.76
N ASP A 5 10.76 -8.64 -26.44
CA ASP A 5 11.57 -9.84 -26.21
C ASP A 5 12.90 -9.76 -26.98
N ARG A 6 13.73 -8.80 -26.59
CA ARG A 6 15.09 -8.60 -27.13
C ARG A 6 15.95 -7.77 -26.17
N ALA A 7 17.25 -7.82 -26.37
CA ALA A 7 18.16 -6.96 -25.62
C ALA A 7 17.93 -5.47 -25.94
N PHE A 8 18.19 -4.61 -24.95
CA PHE A 8 18.21 -3.16 -25.12
C PHE A 8 19.33 -2.76 -26.08
N THR A 9 19.04 -1.81 -26.95
CA THR A 9 20.01 -1.14 -27.83
C THR A 9 19.88 0.37 -27.70
N MET A 10 20.84 1.14 -28.20
CA MET A 10 20.77 2.60 -28.14
C MET A 10 19.61 3.20 -28.95
N ASP A 11 19.05 2.46 -29.87
CA ASP A 11 17.84 2.87 -30.62
C ASP A 11 16.61 2.91 -29.70
N ASP A 12 16.69 2.31 -28.51
CA ASP A 12 15.62 2.30 -27.51
C ASP A 12 15.68 3.51 -26.54
N GLU A 13 16.65 4.42 -26.69
CA GLU A 13 16.81 5.61 -25.80
C GLU A 13 15.50 6.43 -25.74
N GLU A 14 14.72 6.47 -26.82
CA GLU A 14 13.44 7.18 -26.87
C GLU A 14 12.42 6.65 -25.87
N HIS A 15 12.46 5.35 -25.56
CA HIS A 15 11.61 4.76 -24.51
C HIS A 15 11.98 5.27 -23.12
N ILE A 16 13.28 5.52 -22.88
CA ILE A 16 13.75 6.11 -21.62
C ILE A 16 13.28 7.57 -21.55
N ILE A 17 13.50 8.35 -22.60
CA ILE A 17 13.14 9.78 -22.67
C ILE A 17 11.64 9.99 -22.41
N SER A 18 10.80 9.12 -22.94
CA SER A 18 9.34 9.20 -22.77
C SER A 18 8.82 8.66 -21.43
N SER A 19 9.71 8.06 -20.60
CA SER A 19 9.34 7.44 -19.34
C SER A 19 9.48 8.39 -18.16
N SER A 20 8.69 8.17 -17.10
CA SER A 20 8.85 8.83 -15.80
C SER A 20 9.69 8.01 -14.83
N LEU A 21 9.66 6.68 -14.97
CA LEU A 21 10.37 5.74 -14.10
C LEU A 21 11.16 4.74 -14.95
N LEU A 22 12.40 4.46 -14.54
CA LEU A 22 13.26 3.46 -15.13
C LEU A 22 13.71 2.45 -14.06
N PHE A 23 13.39 1.17 -14.28
CA PHE A 23 13.88 0.06 -13.46
C PHE A 23 14.93 -0.71 -14.24
N ILE A 24 16.13 -0.79 -13.68
CA ILE A 24 17.29 -1.47 -14.27
C ILE A 24 17.52 -2.76 -13.48
N CYS A 25 17.23 -3.90 -14.11
CA CYS A 25 17.23 -5.22 -13.46
C CYS A 25 17.97 -6.25 -14.33
N THR A 26 19.05 -5.87 -15.01
CA THR A 26 19.84 -6.80 -15.83
C THR A 26 21.02 -7.36 -15.03
N ASP A 27 21.61 -8.44 -15.50
CA ASP A 27 22.83 -9.05 -14.97
C ASP A 27 24.13 -8.47 -15.59
N ASN A 28 24.00 -7.51 -16.52
CA ASN A 28 25.11 -6.85 -17.17
C ASN A 28 25.38 -5.47 -16.52
N HIS A 29 26.43 -5.40 -15.71
CA HIS A 29 26.78 -4.18 -15.00
C HIS A 29 27.13 -2.98 -15.91
N GLU A 30 27.81 -3.21 -17.04
CA GLU A 30 28.15 -2.14 -18.00
C GLU A 30 26.89 -1.56 -18.64
N LEU A 31 25.92 -2.41 -18.99
CA LEU A 31 24.63 -1.97 -19.48
C LEU A 31 23.86 -1.20 -18.39
N ASN A 32 23.89 -1.67 -17.14
CA ASN A 32 23.21 -1.02 -16.02
C ASN A 32 23.79 0.38 -15.78
N ASP A 33 25.11 0.56 -15.90
CA ASP A 33 25.76 1.88 -15.80
C ASP A 33 25.33 2.80 -16.94
N THR A 34 25.31 2.29 -18.17
CA THR A 34 24.86 3.03 -19.36
C THR A 34 23.41 3.51 -19.19
N LEU A 35 22.51 2.60 -18.78
CA LEU A 35 21.10 2.91 -18.57
C LEU A 35 20.88 3.92 -17.43
N TYR A 36 21.68 3.82 -16.36
CA TYR A 36 21.64 4.77 -15.26
C TYR A 36 22.03 6.18 -15.72
N GLU A 37 23.12 6.33 -16.47
CA GLU A 37 23.56 7.64 -16.98
C GLU A 37 22.56 8.21 -18.00
N LEU A 38 21.90 7.39 -18.82
CA LEU A 38 20.81 7.81 -19.69
C LEU A 38 19.62 8.32 -18.86
N GLY A 39 19.20 7.57 -17.85
CA GLY A 39 18.11 7.99 -16.95
C GLY A 39 18.41 9.34 -16.29
N LYS A 40 19.63 9.51 -15.79
CA LYS A 40 20.10 10.76 -15.18
C LYS A 40 20.15 11.93 -16.18
N LYS A 41 20.69 11.70 -17.38
CA LYS A 41 20.73 12.67 -18.48
C LYS A 41 19.34 13.21 -18.82
N HIS A 42 18.34 12.33 -18.85
CA HIS A 42 16.96 12.66 -19.21
C HIS A 42 16.05 12.97 -18.01
N ARG A 43 16.61 13.03 -16.78
CA ARG A 43 15.87 13.31 -15.55
C ARG A 43 14.74 12.30 -15.27
N VAL A 44 14.93 11.06 -15.66
CA VAL A 44 14.04 9.94 -15.38
C VAL A 44 14.39 9.38 -13.99
N TRP A 45 13.39 9.16 -13.15
CA TRP A 45 13.61 8.52 -11.86
C TRP A 45 14.07 7.08 -12.05
N THR A 46 15.25 6.74 -11.55
CA THR A 46 15.91 5.47 -11.83
C THR A 46 16.08 4.64 -10.57
N ASN A 47 15.78 3.35 -10.65
CA ASN A 47 16.05 2.34 -9.63
C ASN A 47 16.90 1.22 -10.25
N ARG A 48 18.06 0.92 -9.63
CA ARG A 48 18.95 -0.20 -10.00
C ARG A 48 18.88 -1.30 -8.97
N SER A 49 18.76 -2.54 -9.41
CA SER A 49 18.74 -3.70 -8.52
C SER A 49 20.12 -4.11 -8.00
N ASP A 50 21.18 -3.80 -8.74
CA ASP A 50 22.57 -4.19 -8.45
C ASP A 50 23.34 -3.14 -7.64
N ASP A 51 22.97 -1.86 -7.70
CA ASP A 51 23.62 -0.78 -6.97
C ASP A 51 22.62 0.15 -6.29
N PRO A 52 22.35 -0.02 -4.99
CA PRO A 52 21.43 0.84 -4.23
C PRO A 52 21.90 2.31 -4.15
N SER A 53 23.20 2.59 -4.31
CA SER A 53 23.74 3.96 -4.26
C SER A 53 23.43 4.77 -5.52
N ALA A 54 23.21 4.09 -6.64
CA ALA A 54 22.83 4.65 -7.93
C ALA A 54 21.29 4.64 -8.15
N CYS A 55 20.52 4.84 -7.08
CA CYS A 55 19.06 4.89 -7.15
C CYS A 55 18.53 6.29 -6.84
N SER A 56 17.65 6.82 -7.70
CA SER A 56 16.90 8.05 -7.43
C SER A 56 15.76 7.81 -6.44
N PHE A 57 15.28 6.58 -6.36
CA PHE A 57 14.24 6.14 -5.43
C PHE A 57 14.42 4.66 -5.08
N THR A 58 13.81 4.23 -3.99
CA THR A 58 13.81 2.82 -3.57
C THR A 58 12.39 2.27 -3.57
N VAL A 59 12.26 0.99 -3.93
CA VAL A 59 10.98 0.28 -3.85
C VAL A 59 10.85 -0.35 -2.46
N PRO A 60 9.86 0.06 -1.65
CA PRO A 60 9.65 -0.55 -0.35
C PRO A 60 9.13 -1.99 -0.49
N SER A 61 9.40 -2.82 0.50
CA SER A 61 8.70 -4.09 0.65
C SER A 61 7.24 -3.81 0.96
N SER A 62 6.30 -4.43 0.24
CA SER A 62 4.87 -4.22 0.42
C SER A 62 4.20 -5.42 1.09
N LEU A 63 3.14 -5.12 1.83
CA LEU A 63 2.19 -6.06 2.39
C LEU A 63 0.78 -5.62 2.01
N GLU A 64 0.02 -6.51 1.39
CA GLU A 64 -1.36 -6.29 0.98
C GLU A 64 -2.30 -7.14 1.82
N LEU A 65 -3.26 -6.50 2.47
CA LEU A 65 -4.29 -7.10 3.32
C LEU A 65 -5.68 -6.64 2.84
N GLY A 66 -6.10 -7.11 1.67
CA GLY A 66 -7.27 -6.59 0.98
C GLY A 66 -7.05 -5.13 0.55
N ASP A 67 -7.89 -4.21 1.02
CA ASP A 67 -7.78 -2.77 0.71
C ASP A 67 -6.70 -2.04 1.54
N LEU A 68 -6.04 -2.73 2.49
CA LEU A 68 -4.95 -2.15 3.28
C LEU A 68 -3.60 -2.49 2.65
N HIS A 69 -2.85 -1.45 2.28
CA HIS A 69 -1.49 -1.57 1.78
C HIS A 69 -0.51 -0.96 2.77
N ILE A 70 0.53 -1.70 3.14
CA ILE A 70 1.58 -1.26 4.05
C ILE A 70 2.90 -1.32 3.29
N ALA A 71 3.60 -0.19 3.20
CA ALA A 71 4.93 -0.10 2.61
C ALA A 71 5.99 -0.03 3.74
N ILE A 72 7.02 -0.85 3.63
CA ILE A 72 8.07 -1.01 4.66
C ILE A 72 9.43 -0.74 4.04
N SER A 73 10.11 0.29 4.52
CA SER A 73 11.48 0.61 4.10
C SER A 73 12.35 0.83 5.34
N ALA A 74 13.47 0.15 5.42
CA ALA A 74 14.46 0.27 6.48
C ALA A 74 15.76 0.93 5.98
N ASN A 75 15.66 1.84 5.02
CA ASN A 75 16.76 2.67 4.51
C ASN A 75 18.06 1.88 4.27
N ASN A 76 17.98 0.80 3.50
CA ASN A 76 19.11 -0.08 3.14
C ASN A 76 19.82 -0.81 4.30
N VAL A 77 19.20 -0.88 5.49
CA VAL A 77 19.74 -1.71 6.60
C VAL A 77 19.83 -3.19 6.21
N GLY A 78 18.98 -3.61 5.26
CA GLY A 78 19.05 -4.93 4.65
C GLY A 78 17.68 -5.58 4.44
N PRO A 79 17.56 -6.44 3.43
CA PRO A 79 16.28 -7.07 3.06
C PRO A 79 15.73 -7.99 4.17
N ARG A 80 16.59 -8.49 5.06
CA ARG A 80 16.19 -9.36 6.17
C ARG A 80 15.30 -8.64 7.17
N ILE A 81 15.62 -7.38 7.52
CA ILE A 81 14.81 -6.61 8.47
C ILE A 81 13.44 -6.29 7.89
N ASN A 82 13.38 -5.87 6.63
CA ASN A 82 12.11 -5.62 5.94
C ASN A 82 11.21 -6.88 5.93
N ARG A 83 11.81 -8.06 5.69
CA ARG A 83 11.08 -9.34 5.71
C ARG A 83 10.53 -9.67 7.10
N LEU A 84 11.31 -9.46 8.17
CA LEU A 84 10.86 -9.72 9.54
C LEU A 84 9.75 -8.77 9.95
N VAL A 85 9.88 -7.47 9.66
CA VAL A 85 8.83 -6.48 9.92
C VAL A 85 7.57 -6.82 9.12
N ARG A 86 7.69 -7.18 7.85
CA ARG A 86 6.54 -7.59 7.04
C ARG A 86 5.83 -8.82 7.62
N GLN A 87 6.59 -9.80 8.12
CA GLN A 87 6.01 -10.99 8.75
C GLN A 87 5.28 -10.65 10.05
N ASP A 88 5.86 -9.78 10.88
CA ASP A 88 5.24 -9.30 12.12
C ASP A 88 3.95 -8.54 11.83
N MET A 89 3.98 -7.61 10.85
CA MET A 89 2.80 -6.88 10.38
C MET A 89 1.70 -7.82 9.84
N MET A 90 2.07 -8.86 9.08
CA MET A 90 1.13 -9.87 8.59
C MET A 90 0.45 -10.59 9.76
N ASN A 91 1.23 -11.03 10.75
CA ASN A 91 0.70 -11.73 11.91
C ASN A 91 -0.25 -10.83 12.71
N ARG A 92 0.12 -9.56 12.92
CA ARG A 92 -0.67 -8.60 13.69
C ARG A 92 -1.93 -8.14 12.95
N TYR A 93 -1.82 -7.81 11.69
CA TYR A 93 -2.90 -7.14 10.93
C TYR A 93 -3.65 -8.05 9.96
N GLY A 94 -3.30 -9.32 9.86
CA GLY A 94 -3.89 -10.25 8.88
C GLY A 94 -5.42 -10.37 8.95
N GLN A 95 -6.02 -10.20 10.14
CA GLN A 95 -7.47 -10.22 10.30
C GLN A 95 -8.18 -9.03 9.63
N LEU A 96 -7.47 -7.92 9.40
CA LEU A 96 -8.04 -6.75 8.71
C LEU A 96 -8.47 -7.09 7.28
N GLN A 97 -7.81 -8.03 6.60
CA GLN A 97 -8.21 -8.49 5.28
C GLN A 97 -9.68 -8.94 5.24
N LYS A 98 -10.18 -9.56 6.32
CA LYS A 98 -11.56 -10.01 6.43
C LYS A 98 -12.51 -8.90 6.89
N ALA A 99 -12.02 -7.98 7.71
CA ALA A 99 -12.83 -6.90 8.29
C ALA A 99 -13.04 -5.72 7.31
N MET A 100 -12.04 -5.38 6.49
CA MET A 100 -12.08 -4.21 5.60
C MET A 100 -13.29 -4.18 4.64
N PRO A 101 -13.64 -5.26 3.92
CA PRO A 101 -14.80 -5.25 3.04
C PRO A 101 -16.11 -4.98 3.79
N ARG A 102 -16.23 -5.49 5.01
CA ARG A 102 -17.42 -5.30 5.86
C ARG A 102 -17.47 -3.88 6.41
N LEU A 103 -16.36 -3.32 6.87
CA LEU A 103 -16.27 -1.92 7.29
C LEU A 103 -16.63 -0.96 6.15
N LYS A 104 -16.30 -1.31 4.91
CA LYS A 104 -16.66 -0.54 3.72
C LYS A 104 -18.17 -0.49 3.51
N ILE A 105 -18.88 -1.60 3.72
CA ILE A 105 -20.35 -1.65 3.67
C ILE A 105 -20.96 -0.72 4.74
N PHE A 106 -20.50 -0.82 5.99
CA PHE A 106 -20.95 0.07 7.06
C PHE A 106 -20.66 1.54 6.76
N ARG A 107 -19.52 1.83 6.12
CA ARG A 107 -19.16 3.19 5.72
C ARG A 107 -20.17 3.79 4.74
N GLU A 108 -20.57 3.03 3.73
CA GLU A 108 -21.57 3.52 2.76
C GLU A 108 -22.95 3.70 3.41
N GLU A 109 -23.36 2.82 4.30
CA GLU A 109 -24.59 2.95 5.05
C GLU A 109 -24.60 4.20 5.96
N VAL A 110 -23.51 4.44 6.69
CA VAL A 110 -23.35 5.62 7.55
C VAL A 110 -23.37 6.92 6.72
N LYS A 111 -22.83 6.91 5.48
CA LYS A 111 -22.93 8.07 4.58
C LYS A 111 -24.36 8.43 4.21
N LEU A 112 -25.20 7.42 4.00
CA LEU A 112 -26.62 7.64 3.66
C LEU A 112 -27.42 8.19 4.86
N LEU A 113 -27.09 7.73 6.06
CA LEU A 113 -27.83 8.11 7.28
C LEU A 113 -27.36 9.43 7.90
N LEU A 114 -26.06 9.75 7.74
CA LEU A 114 -25.44 10.95 8.32
C LEU A 114 -24.87 11.84 7.19
N PRO A 115 -25.64 12.86 6.77
CA PRO A 115 -25.25 13.67 5.61
C PRO A 115 -24.01 14.56 5.86
N THR A 116 -23.75 14.98 7.11
CA THR A 116 -22.64 15.88 7.41
C THR A 116 -21.34 15.14 7.72
N PRO A 117 -20.19 15.67 7.29
CA PRO A 117 -18.86 15.09 7.58
C PRO A 117 -18.61 14.95 9.10
N GLU A 118 -19.01 15.95 9.88
CA GLU A 118 -18.81 16.02 11.34
C GLU A 118 -19.55 14.88 12.04
N ALA A 119 -20.83 14.64 11.65
CA ALA A 119 -21.63 13.56 12.21
C ALA A 119 -21.02 12.19 11.89
N ARG A 120 -20.54 11.98 10.65
CA ARG A 120 -19.84 10.74 10.25
C ARG A 120 -18.54 10.54 11.02
N GLN A 121 -17.74 11.58 11.17
CA GLN A 121 -16.49 11.53 11.93
C GLN A 121 -16.76 11.18 13.41
N LYS A 122 -17.79 11.81 14.01
CA LYS A 122 -18.20 11.49 15.37
C LYS A 122 -18.62 10.04 15.50
N PHE A 123 -19.47 9.54 14.59
CA PHE A 123 -19.91 8.15 14.59
C PHE A 123 -18.73 7.18 14.60
N TRP A 124 -17.74 7.36 13.70
CA TRP A 124 -16.61 6.47 13.61
C TRP A 124 -15.69 6.56 14.83
N ARG A 125 -15.50 7.74 15.39
CA ARG A 125 -14.72 7.92 16.63
C ARG A 125 -15.35 7.21 17.81
N ASP A 126 -16.68 7.26 17.92
CA ASP A 126 -17.41 6.68 19.05
C ASP A 126 -17.54 5.13 18.93
N ASN A 127 -17.50 4.58 17.71
CA ASN A 127 -17.77 3.16 17.47
C ASN A 127 -16.54 2.35 17.02
N LEU A 128 -15.54 2.98 16.41
CA LEU A 128 -14.28 2.35 16.02
C LEU A 128 -13.15 2.89 16.90
N THR A 129 -13.17 2.52 18.17
CA THR A 129 -12.18 2.89 19.18
C THR A 129 -10.93 1.99 19.08
N VAL A 130 -9.89 2.28 19.89
CA VAL A 130 -8.71 1.43 19.97
C VAL A 130 -9.08 0.01 20.42
N GLU A 131 -9.96 -0.11 21.40
CA GLU A 131 -10.45 -1.40 21.92
C GLU A 131 -11.20 -2.19 20.84
N THR A 132 -12.05 -1.51 20.05
CA THR A 132 -12.77 -2.11 18.92
C THR A 132 -11.78 -2.59 17.86
N PHE A 133 -10.75 -1.79 17.58
CA PHE A 133 -9.70 -2.16 16.63
C PHE A 133 -8.90 -3.37 17.10
N GLU A 134 -8.50 -3.43 18.38
CA GLU A 134 -7.79 -4.59 18.95
C GLU A 134 -8.67 -5.86 18.91
N ALA A 135 -9.98 -5.75 19.11
CA ALA A 135 -10.90 -6.88 18.95
C ALA A 135 -10.96 -7.39 17.50
N ILE A 136 -10.95 -6.48 16.51
CA ILE A 136 -10.85 -6.86 15.10
C ILE A 136 -9.54 -7.62 14.83
N LEU A 137 -8.42 -7.17 15.38
CA LEU A 137 -7.12 -7.84 15.22
C LEU A 137 -7.10 -9.24 15.82
N LYS A 138 -7.88 -9.49 16.88
CA LYS A 138 -8.09 -10.81 17.49
C LYS A 138 -9.06 -11.70 16.71
N GLY A 139 -9.72 -11.17 15.68
CA GLY A 139 -10.71 -11.89 14.90
C GLY A 139 -12.12 -11.92 15.50
N GLU A 140 -12.38 -11.08 16.49
CA GLU A 140 -13.69 -10.97 17.19
C GLU A 140 -14.69 -10.13 16.37
N TRP A 141 -14.74 -10.34 15.05
CA TRP A 141 -15.53 -9.53 14.14
C TRP A 141 -17.04 -9.52 14.45
N MET A 142 -17.60 -10.66 14.86
CA MET A 142 -19.06 -10.75 15.12
C MET A 142 -19.53 -9.75 16.18
N ILE A 143 -18.74 -9.56 17.24
CA ILE A 143 -19.04 -8.61 18.33
C ILE A 143 -19.04 -7.17 17.78
N ILE A 144 -18.07 -6.87 16.90
CA ILE A 144 -17.95 -5.54 16.31
C ILE A 144 -19.08 -5.25 15.33
N GLU A 145 -19.45 -6.23 14.52
CA GLU A 145 -20.56 -6.15 13.58
C GLU A 145 -21.88 -5.88 14.31
N GLU A 146 -22.15 -6.59 15.41
CA GLU A 146 -23.33 -6.39 16.25
C GLU A 146 -23.36 -4.98 16.87
N LYS A 147 -22.24 -4.52 17.41
CA LYS A 147 -22.09 -3.16 17.94
C LYS A 147 -22.37 -2.09 16.88
N LEU A 148 -21.83 -2.22 15.68
CA LEU A 148 -22.03 -1.27 14.58
C LEU A 148 -23.50 -1.28 14.11
N ASN A 149 -24.12 -2.45 13.97
CA ASN A 149 -25.53 -2.59 13.63
C ASN A 149 -26.44 -1.93 14.67
N HIS A 150 -26.15 -2.12 15.96
CA HIS A 150 -26.89 -1.47 17.03
C HIS A 150 -26.77 0.06 16.98
N ALA A 151 -25.56 0.59 16.77
CA ALA A 151 -25.33 2.03 16.63
C ALA A 151 -26.08 2.63 15.44
N ILE A 152 -26.10 1.94 14.29
CA ILE A 152 -26.83 2.36 13.09
C ILE A 152 -28.33 2.32 13.31
N SER A 153 -28.87 1.28 13.96
CA SER A 153 -30.28 1.18 14.32
C SER A 153 -30.72 2.34 15.22
N GLY A 154 -29.87 2.74 16.16
CA GLY A 154 -30.11 3.91 17.01
C GLY A 154 -30.16 5.25 16.26
N ILE A 155 -29.51 5.38 15.10
CA ILE A 155 -29.64 6.56 14.23
C ILE A 155 -30.98 6.51 13.48
N ARG A 156 -31.32 5.37 12.88
CA ARG A 156 -32.59 5.18 12.13
C ARG A 156 -33.81 5.47 12.96
N SER A 157 -33.80 5.14 14.25
CA SER A 157 -34.94 5.39 15.17
C SER A 157 -35.11 6.85 15.57
N LYS A 158 -34.11 7.72 15.27
CA LYS A 158 -34.14 9.16 15.59
C LYS A 158 -34.39 10.05 14.36
N SER A 159 -34.39 9.46 13.16
CA SER A 159 -34.68 10.11 11.89
C SER A 159 -36.12 9.91 11.49
#